data_c40c94df9cd015ca084b3d8a05fa11bf
#
_entry.id   c40c94df9cd015ca084b3d8a05fa11bf
#
_cell.length_a   1.000
_cell.length_b   1.000
_cell.length_c   1.000
_cell.angle_alpha   90.00
_cell.angle_beta   90.00
_cell.angle_gamma   90.00
#
_symmetry.space_group_name_H-M   'P 1'
#
loop_
_entity.id
_entity.type
_entity.pdbx_description
1 polymer ?
#
loop_
_entity_poly.entity_id
_entity_poly.type
_entity_poly.pdbx_seq_one_letter_code
_entity_poly.pdbx_strand_id
1 'polypeptide(L)'
;MNKNDTKLKGFNDLVFTQHKACRIGEGVSAQLTFGWRDKDNFDQFTISVVQNVGKGTGLYGHQDDGTYEVAMWFQGRESYLPLSKYDDILSYQTETQITQLMHQAQLNGFAWVTLLHGIRDEYNKELDSDYADA
;
A
#
# COMPACT_ATOMS: atom_id res chain seq x y z
N MET A 1 -14.52 -26.90 1.86
CA MET A 1 -14.19 -26.37 1.62
C MET A 1 -14.25 -25.54 1.54
N ASN A 2 -13.99 -25.44 1.62
CA ASN A 2 -13.88 -24.73 1.61
C ASN A 2 -13.68 -23.76 1.53
N LYS A 3 -14.28 -23.49 1.26
CA LYS A 3 -14.19 -22.45 1.36
C LYS A 3 -13.25 -21.60 1.53
N ASN A 4 -13.25 -21.62 2.24
CA ASN A 4 -12.17 -21.12 2.58
C ASN A 4 -11.21 -21.05 1.73
N ASP A 5 -11.51 -21.63 1.11
CA ASP A 5 -10.63 -21.74 0.11
C ASP A 5 -10.39 -20.53 -0.68
N THR A 6 -10.97 -19.45 -0.29
CA THR A 6 -10.64 -18.18 -0.88
C THR A 6 -9.32 -17.76 -0.33
N LYS A 7 -8.29 -18.01 -1.07
CA LYS A 7 -7.00 -17.52 -0.73
C LYS A 7 -7.00 -16.02 -0.76
N LEU A 8 -6.45 -15.44 0.28
CA LEU A 8 -6.23 -14.00 0.27
C LEU A 8 -5.20 -13.64 -0.79
N LYS A 9 -5.40 -12.50 -1.43
CA LYS A 9 -4.42 -11.97 -2.36
C LYS A 9 -3.17 -11.52 -1.60
N GLY A 10 -2.03 -11.66 -2.24
CA GLY A 10 -0.76 -11.25 -1.66
C GLY A 10 0.20 -10.83 -2.75
N PHE A 11 1.46 -10.66 -2.38
CA PHE A 11 2.47 -10.18 -3.32
C PHE A 11 2.51 -11.02 -4.61
N ASN A 12 2.34 -12.33 -4.51
CA ASN A 12 2.43 -13.19 -5.69
C ASN A 12 1.31 -12.99 -6.69
N ASP A 13 0.27 -12.27 -6.34
CA ASP A 13 -0.82 -11.95 -7.26
C ASP A 13 -0.55 -10.67 -8.05
N LEU A 14 0.51 -9.95 -7.75
CA LEU A 14 0.90 -8.75 -8.47
C LEU A 14 1.61 -9.12 -9.76
N VAL A 15 1.24 -8.43 -10.84
CA VAL A 15 1.89 -8.63 -12.14
C VAL A 15 2.65 -7.35 -12.47
N PHE A 16 3.97 -7.43 -12.48
CA PHE A 16 4.82 -6.27 -12.70
C PHE A 16 5.07 -6.05 -14.19
N THR A 17 4.97 -4.78 -14.59
CA THR A 17 5.28 -4.35 -15.95
C THR A 17 6.21 -3.13 -15.85
N GLN A 18 6.74 -2.70 -16.98
CA GLN A 18 7.63 -1.55 -17.00
C GLN A 18 6.90 -0.31 -16.46
N HIS A 19 7.56 0.43 -15.59
CA HIS A 19 7.01 1.65 -15.01
C HIS A 19 7.25 2.81 -15.97
N LYS A 20 6.20 3.21 -16.68
CA LYS A 20 6.31 4.19 -17.76
C LYS A 20 6.74 5.57 -17.31
N ALA A 21 6.48 5.91 -16.06
CA ALA A 21 6.86 7.22 -15.53
C ALA A 21 8.30 7.29 -15.07
N CYS A 22 9.02 6.17 -15.08
CA CYS A 22 10.42 6.15 -14.67
C CYS A 22 11.26 6.72 -15.81
N ARG A 23 11.73 7.95 -15.63
CA ARG A 23 12.43 8.67 -16.69
C ARG A 23 13.92 8.43 -16.70
N ILE A 24 14.47 8.05 -15.57
CA ILE A 24 15.90 7.83 -15.41
C ILE A 24 16.09 6.40 -15.00
N GLY A 25 16.63 5.60 -15.90
CA GLY A 25 16.85 4.20 -15.65
C GLY A 25 15.58 3.39 -15.79
N GLU A 26 15.49 2.32 -15.05
CA GLU A 26 14.46 1.33 -15.21
C GLU A 26 13.64 1.17 -13.96
N GLY A 27 12.39 0.86 -14.14
CA GLY A 27 11.48 0.60 -13.04
C GLY A 27 10.37 -0.33 -13.47
N VAL A 28 9.74 -0.96 -12.49
CA VAL A 28 8.58 -1.81 -12.72
C VAL A 28 7.47 -1.39 -11.76
N SER A 29 6.26 -1.66 -12.15
CA SER A 29 5.10 -1.36 -11.32
C SER A 29 4.05 -2.44 -11.47
N ALA A 30 3.27 -2.62 -10.41
CA ALA A 30 2.10 -3.48 -10.41
C ALA A 30 0.97 -2.74 -9.73
N GLN A 31 -0.25 -2.99 -10.20
CA GLN A 31 -1.43 -2.42 -9.60
C GLN A 31 -2.50 -3.50 -9.54
N LEU A 32 -3.14 -3.65 -8.41
CA LEU A 32 -4.16 -4.70 -8.24
C LEU A 32 -5.32 -4.14 -7.42
N THR A 33 -6.53 -4.38 -7.91
CA THR A 33 -7.74 -4.05 -7.17
C THR A 33 -8.32 -5.34 -6.61
N PHE A 34 -8.67 -5.34 -5.34
CA PHE A 34 -9.16 -6.55 -4.67
C PHE A 34 -10.19 -6.16 -3.62
N GLY A 35 -11.08 -7.10 -3.32
CA GLY A 35 -12.19 -6.85 -2.42
C GLY A 35 -11.88 -7.24 -0.99
N TRP A 36 -12.67 -6.72 -0.09
CA TRP A 36 -12.66 -7.11 1.31
C TRP A 36 -13.48 -8.37 1.47
N ARG A 37 -12.82 -9.49 1.87
CA ARG A 37 -13.48 -10.77 2.15
C ARG A 37 -14.42 -11.21 1.02
N ASP A 38 -13.99 -11.03 -0.21
CA ASP A 38 -14.82 -11.36 -1.37
C ASP A 38 -16.10 -10.56 -1.47
N LYS A 39 -16.23 -9.53 -0.70
CA LYS A 39 -17.32 -8.60 -0.93
C LYS A 39 -17.12 -7.95 -2.27
N ASP A 40 -18.21 -7.58 -2.86
CA ASP A 40 -18.17 -7.02 -4.19
C ASP A 40 -17.70 -5.60 -4.16
N ASN A 41 -18.26 -4.79 -4.94
CA ASN A 41 -17.74 -3.53 -5.36
C ASN A 41 -17.61 -2.44 -4.31
N PHE A 42 -18.20 -2.57 -3.17
CA PHE A 42 -18.25 -1.45 -2.23
C PHE A 42 -17.00 -1.31 -1.39
N ASP A 43 -16.31 -2.39 -1.11
CA ASP A 43 -15.17 -2.39 -0.20
C ASP A 43 -13.91 -2.83 -0.91
N GLN A 44 -13.66 -2.24 -2.07
CA GLN A 44 -12.48 -2.58 -2.85
C GLN A 44 -11.30 -1.69 -2.49
N PHE A 45 -10.15 -2.32 -2.46
CA PHE A 45 -8.86 -1.65 -2.31
C PHE A 45 -8.09 -1.74 -3.61
N THR A 46 -7.27 -0.75 -3.87
CA THR A 46 -6.28 -0.82 -4.95
C THR A 46 -4.91 -0.61 -4.33
N ILE A 47 -3.98 -1.48 -4.65
CA ILE A 47 -2.59 -1.32 -4.23
C ILE A 47 -1.74 -0.99 -5.45
N SER A 48 -0.76 -0.11 -5.26
CA SER A 48 0.24 0.22 -6.26
C SER A 48 1.61 -0.07 -5.67
N VAL A 49 2.40 -0.87 -6.37
CA VAL A 49 3.73 -1.28 -5.92
C VAL A 49 4.71 -0.95 -7.04
N VAL A 50 5.75 -0.18 -6.71
CA VAL A 50 6.74 0.24 -7.69
C VAL A 50 8.14 -0.05 -7.18
N GLN A 51 9.09 -0.18 -8.12
CA GLN A 51 10.45 -0.57 -7.75
C GLN A 51 11.43 -0.11 -8.82
N ASN A 52 12.58 0.42 -8.39
CA ASN A 52 13.70 0.67 -9.29
C ASN A 52 14.37 -0.66 -9.65
N VAL A 53 14.81 -0.76 -10.90
CA VAL A 53 15.47 -1.95 -11.43
C VAL A 53 16.77 -1.49 -12.09
N GLY A 54 17.83 -2.29 -11.97
CA GLY A 54 19.09 -1.98 -12.60
C GLY A 54 19.65 -0.65 -12.15
N LYS A 55 19.82 0.29 -13.06
CA LYS A 55 20.35 1.63 -12.77
C LYS A 55 19.24 2.63 -12.44
N GLY A 56 18.00 2.17 -12.33
CA GLY A 56 16.87 3.05 -12.05
C GLY A 56 16.98 3.69 -10.68
N THR A 57 16.53 4.95 -10.59
CA THR A 57 16.50 5.71 -9.35
C THR A 57 15.22 6.52 -9.27
N GLY A 58 14.97 7.11 -8.12
CA GLY A 58 13.82 8.00 -7.94
C GLY A 58 12.64 7.37 -7.21
N LEU A 59 12.64 6.06 -7.01
CA LEU A 59 11.61 5.38 -6.25
C LEU A 59 12.19 4.90 -4.92
N TYR A 60 11.32 4.65 -3.95
CA TYR A 60 11.76 4.24 -2.61
C TYR A 60 11.70 2.72 -2.46
N GLY A 61 12.48 2.04 -3.28
CA GLY A 61 12.65 0.61 -3.29
C GLY A 61 13.47 0.19 -4.49
N HIS A 62 14.23 -0.89 -4.36
CA HIS A 62 15.12 -1.35 -5.43
C HIS A 62 15.15 -2.87 -5.48
N GLN A 63 15.21 -3.40 -6.70
CA GLN A 63 15.26 -4.83 -6.95
C GLN A 63 16.40 -5.52 -6.22
N ASP A 64 17.57 -4.89 -6.19
CA ASP A 64 18.76 -5.49 -5.56
C ASP A 64 18.56 -5.71 -4.07
N ASP A 65 17.73 -4.88 -3.43
CA ASP A 65 17.44 -4.99 -2.01
C ASP A 65 16.17 -5.81 -1.73
N GLY A 66 15.44 -6.18 -2.76
CA GLY A 66 14.15 -6.84 -2.59
C GLY A 66 13.10 -5.95 -1.94
N THR A 67 13.17 -4.65 -2.19
CA THR A 67 12.28 -3.67 -1.57
C THR A 67 11.47 -2.90 -2.60
N TYR A 68 10.35 -2.36 -2.15
CA TYR A 68 9.33 -1.73 -3.01
C TYR A 68 8.76 -0.50 -2.32
N GLU A 69 8.25 0.41 -3.13
CA GLU A 69 7.46 1.54 -2.65
C GLU A 69 5.99 1.21 -2.84
N VAL A 70 5.17 1.46 -1.83
CA VAL A 70 3.77 1.00 -1.81
C VAL A 70 2.81 2.14 -1.46
N ALA A 71 1.72 2.21 -2.21
CA ALA A 71 0.59 3.09 -1.91
C ALA A 71 -0.70 2.30 -2.07
N MET A 72 -1.77 2.73 -1.38
CA MET A 72 -3.08 2.08 -1.48
C MET A 72 -4.20 3.12 -1.48
N TRP A 73 -5.29 2.76 -2.12
CA TRP A 73 -6.55 3.52 -2.11
C TRP A 73 -7.68 2.61 -1.65
N PHE A 74 -8.75 3.24 -1.17
CA PHE A 74 -9.97 2.54 -0.81
C PHE A 74 -11.13 3.10 -1.62
N GLN A 75 -11.89 2.22 -2.28
CA GLN A 75 -13.08 2.57 -3.07
C GLN A 75 -12.78 3.54 -4.23
N GLY A 76 -11.63 3.38 -4.84
CA GLY A 76 -11.27 4.21 -6.00
C GLY A 76 -11.14 5.68 -5.71
N ARG A 77 -10.95 6.06 -4.47
CA ARG A 77 -10.77 7.45 -4.08
C ARG A 77 -9.45 7.98 -4.62
N GLU A 78 -9.42 9.26 -4.90
CA GLU A 78 -8.21 9.89 -5.39
C GLU A 78 -7.14 10.00 -4.31
N SER A 79 -7.54 10.04 -3.06
CA SER A 79 -6.60 10.18 -1.94
C SER A 79 -6.07 8.82 -1.52
N TYR A 80 -4.79 8.77 -1.28
CA TYR A 80 -4.15 7.56 -0.73
C TYR A 80 -4.61 7.30 0.70
N LEU A 81 -4.64 6.03 1.07
CA LEU A 81 -4.82 5.66 2.47
C LEU A 81 -3.58 6.09 3.27
N PRO A 82 -3.77 6.56 4.51
CA PRO A 82 -2.65 6.92 5.38
C PRO A 82 -2.00 5.68 5.97
N LEU A 83 -1.10 5.06 5.21
CA LEU A 83 -0.53 3.76 5.56
C LEU A 83 0.43 3.82 6.75
N SER A 84 0.93 5.01 7.10
CA SER A 84 1.68 5.21 8.34
C SER A 84 1.18 6.48 9.02
N LYS A 85 1.65 6.72 10.24
CA LYS A 85 1.17 7.87 11.00
C LYS A 85 1.56 9.20 10.38
N TYR A 86 2.59 9.23 9.53
CA TYR A 86 3.08 10.49 8.95
C TYR A 86 3.22 10.46 7.43
N ASP A 87 3.03 9.33 6.77
CA ASP A 87 3.19 9.26 5.31
C ASP A 87 2.14 8.32 4.71
N ASP A 88 1.69 8.66 3.53
CA ASP A 88 0.75 7.81 2.79
C ASP A 88 1.49 6.72 2.01
N ILE A 89 2.75 6.95 1.69
CA ILE A 89 3.58 6.04 0.91
C ILE A 89 4.48 5.27 1.87
N LEU A 90 4.53 3.95 1.72
CA LEU A 90 5.46 3.13 2.49
C LEU A 90 6.69 2.85 1.63
N SER A 91 7.86 3.18 2.18
CA SER A 91 9.14 3.01 1.49
C SER A 91 9.80 1.71 1.91
N TYR A 92 10.56 1.11 0.99
CA TYR A 92 11.43 -0.03 1.26
C TYR A 92 10.71 -1.24 1.88
N GLN A 93 9.53 -1.54 1.36
CA GLN A 93 8.74 -2.67 1.84
C GLN A 93 9.19 -3.96 1.18
N THR A 94 9.27 -5.04 1.96
CA THR A 94 9.58 -6.37 1.45
C THR A 94 8.32 -7.05 0.94
N GLU A 95 8.50 -8.16 0.21
CA GLU A 95 7.36 -8.96 -0.28
C GLU A 95 6.46 -9.42 0.87
N THR A 96 7.06 -9.83 1.97
CA THR A 96 6.31 -10.27 3.15
C THR A 96 5.50 -9.13 3.73
N GLN A 97 6.08 -7.94 3.85
CA GLN A 97 5.37 -6.77 4.36
C GLN A 97 4.21 -6.38 3.45
N ILE A 98 4.41 -6.45 2.13
CA ILE A 98 3.36 -6.16 1.16
C ILE A 98 2.21 -7.15 1.31
N THR A 99 2.52 -8.43 1.43
CA THR A 99 1.49 -9.46 1.62
C THR A 99 0.71 -9.22 2.92
N GLN A 100 1.40 -8.88 4.01
CA GLN A 100 0.73 -8.59 5.28
C GLN A 100 -0.22 -7.39 5.16
N LEU A 101 0.21 -6.35 4.44
CA LEU A 101 -0.61 -5.17 4.21
C LEU A 101 -1.88 -5.54 3.42
N MET A 102 -1.73 -6.32 2.37
CA MET A 102 -2.86 -6.77 1.56
C MET A 102 -3.81 -7.64 2.37
N HIS A 103 -3.28 -8.49 3.24
CA HIS A 103 -4.11 -9.34 4.10
C HIS A 103 -4.90 -8.52 5.10
N GLN A 104 -4.31 -7.48 5.68
CA GLN A 104 -5.02 -6.57 6.59
C GLN A 104 -6.25 -5.96 5.90
N ALA A 105 -6.06 -5.48 4.68
CA ALA A 105 -7.15 -4.89 3.92
C ALA A 105 -8.26 -5.90 3.69
N GLN A 106 -7.92 -7.11 3.30
CA GLN A 106 -8.90 -8.15 2.95
C GLN A 106 -9.65 -8.68 4.17
N LEU A 107 -8.95 -8.78 5.32
CA LEU A 107 -9.54 -9.37 6.51
C LEU A 107 -10.36 -8.36 7.31
N ASN A 108 -9.96 -7.10 7.31
CA ASN A 108 -10.54 -6.12 8.21
C ASN A 108 -11.30 -4.98 7.51
N GLY A 109 -11.08 -4.81 6.22
CA GLY A 109 -11.85 -3.88 5.41
C GLY A 109 -11.96 -2.48 5.98
N PHE A 110 -13.19 -1.99 6.10
CA PHE A 110 -13.42 -0.62 6.54
C PHE A 110 -12.92 -0.35 7.96
N ALA A 111 -12.93 -1.36 8.82
CA ALA A 111 -12.40 -1.19 10.18
C ALA A 111 -10.91 -0.84 10.16
N TRP A 112 -10.15 -1.43 9.24
CA TRP A 112 -8.73 -1.12 9.07
C TRP A 112 -8.55 0.31 8.54
N VAL A 113 -9.39 0.71 7.58
CA VAL A 113 -9.35 2.08 7.04
C VAL A 113 -9.57 3.09 8.17
N THR A 114 -10.57 2.84 9.01
CA THR A 114 -10.87 3.70 10.15
C THR A 114 -9.69 3.77 11.12
N LEU A 115 -9.07 2.63 11.39
CA LEU A 115 -7.90 2.57 12.28
C LEU A 115 -6.75 3.41 11.73
N LEU A 116 -6.48 3.31 10.44
CA LEU A 116 -5.39 4.07 9.80
C LEU A 116 -5.63 5.58 9.93
N HIS A 117 -6.85 6.03 9.65
CA HIS A 117 -7.19 7.45 9.79
C HIS A 117 -7.10 7.91 11.24
N GLY A 118 -7.50 7.06 12.18
CA GLY A 118 -7.40 7.38 13.61
C GLY A 118 -5.96 7.57 14.06
N ILE A 119 -5.05 6.72 13.59
CA ILE A 119 -3.64 6.83 13.93
C ILE A 119 -3.06 8.13 13.39
N ARG A 120 -3.39 8.49 12.14
CA ARG A 120 -2.94 9.73 11.53
C ARG A 120 -3.48 10.94 12.29
N ASP A 121 -4.75 10.90 12.66
CA ASP A 121 -5.38 12.02 13.38
C ASP A 121 -4.74 12.23 14.72
N GLU A 122 -4.43 11.15 15.45
CA GLU A 122 -3.74 11.25 16.74
C GLU A 122 -2.35 11.84 16.58
N TYR A 123 -1.62 11.41 15.57
CA TYR A 123 -0.30 11.94 15.29
C TYR A 123 -0.37 13.45 14.98
N ASN A 124 -1.35 13.87 14.20
CA ASN A 124 -1.53 15.29 13.88
C ASN A 124 -1.89 16.11 15.12
N LYS A 125 -2.67 15.56 16.01
CA LYS A 125 -2.99 16.23 17.29
C LYS A 125 -1.74 16.40 18.13
N GLU A 126 -0.89 15.41 18.19
CA GLU A 126 0.38 15.49 18.93
C GLU A 126 1.26 16.58 18.36
N LEU A 127 1.36 16.67 17.04
CA LEU A 127 2.14 17.72 16.38
C LEU A 127 1.59 19.11 16.70
N ASP A 128 0.28 19.27 16.61
CA ASP A 128 -0.37 20.55 16.90
C ASP A 128 -0.14 20.97 18.35
N SER A 129 -0.21 20.02 19.26
CA SER A 129 0.04 20.26 20.68
C SER A 129 1.47 20.71 20.91
N ASP A 130 2.45 20.07 20.27
CA ASP A 130 3.86 20.44 20.38
C ASP A 130 4.09 21.84 19.85
N TYR A 131 3.48 22.21 18.75
CA TYR A 131 3.60 23.55 18.20
C TYR A 131 2.90 24.59 19.06
N ALA A 132 1.78 24.23 19.66
CA ALA A 132 1.02 25.15 20.52
C ALA A 132 1.80 25.50 21.79
N ASP A 133 2.62 24.54 22.26
CA ASP A 133 3.41 24.74 23.48
C ASP A 133 4.75 25.45 23.21
N ALA A 134 5.05 25.67 21.97
CA ALA A 134 6.30 26.36 21.60
C ALA A 134 6.15 27.93 21.64
#